data_b3e2c0028da860429e7becbd37e68962
#
_entry.id   b3e2c0028da860429e7becbd37e68962
#
_cell.length_a   1.000
_cell.length_b   1.000
_cell.length_c   1.000
_cell.angle_alpha   90.00
_cell.angle_beta   90.00
_cell.angle_gamma   90.00
#
_symmetry.space_group_name_H-M   'P 1'
#
loop_
_entity.id
_entity.type
_entity.pdbx_description
1 polymer ?
#
loop_
_entity_poly.entity_id
_entity_poly.type
_entity_poly.pdbx_seq_one_letter_code
_entity_poly.pdbx_strand_id
1 'polypeptide(L)'
;MTQKDLEKEVLEEIGADEATEEIKEEVLPESDNEEVLEASTRKVRVKLNVDYRTLKYYNVYVLKYVRKFYWLYAIFLLLLIGGIVYSIIVKTYVVVALMAVFALYLIYQMLSIERTIDRQLTAHFMRRRPQVQEYTFTDEGITVAPSDGGDPINYEWVYVTHIYQIPQFYYLYLGKQPIIVDRNEDMIIEGTKEDLEGIIASQATKKPFKSLDKNILKEPVEFNYPDYDAMDAARASEQASLEENKEEAKAEDTVDAEVVEENDAPAEEVQAEESENKEE
;
A
#
# COMPACT_ATOMS: atom_id res chain seq x y z
N MET A 1 -9.03 -1.16 11.28
CA MET A 1 -7.85 -1.53 12.11
C MET A 1 -7.66 -0.40 13.08
N THR A 2 -7.79 -0.61 14.38
CA THR A 2 -7.73 0.47 15.38
C THR A 2 -6.29 0.73 15.79
N GLN A 3 -6.01 1.92 16.34
CA GLN A 3 -4.67 2.31 16.81
C GLN A 3 -4.09 1.28 17.82
N LYS A 4 -4.95 0.65 18.62
CA LYS A 4 -4.59 -0.43 19.55
C LYS A 4 -4.12 -1.72 18.86
N ASP A 5 -4.63 -2.00 17.66
CA ASP A 5 -4.25 -3.21 16.90
C ASP A 5 -2.85 -3.02 16.29
N LEU A 6 -2.51 -1.77 15.90
CA LEU A 6 -1.17 -1.39 15.43
C LEU A 6 -0.13 -1.41 16.56
N GLU A 7 -0.47 -0.89 17.74
CA GLU A 7 0.41 -0.94 18.91
C GLU A 7 0.78 -2.38 19.30
N LYS A 8 -0.19 -3.28 19.25
CA LYS A 8 0.02 -4.67 19.62
C LYS A 8 0.90 -5.42 18.61
N GLU A 9 0.70 -5.15 17.31
CA GLU A 9 1.49 -5.78 16.25
C GLU A 9 2.95 -5.28 16.24
N VAL A 10 3.18 -3.99 16.57
CA VAL A 10 4.52 -3.40 16.66
C VAL A 10 5.29 -3.92 17.88
N LEU A 11 4.63 -4.09 19.03
CA LEU A 11 5.25 -4.63 20.26
C LEU A 11 5.64 -6.10 20.12
N GLU A 12 4.88 -6.88 19.36
CA GLU A 12 5.15 -8.31 19.15
C GLU A 12 6.32 -8.55 18.17
N GLU A 13 6.57 -7.60 17.25
CA GLU A 13 7.66 -7.68 16.24
C GLU A 13 9.02 -7.18 16.77
N ILE A 14 9.04 -6.37 17.86
CA ILE A 14 10.26 -5.80 18.43
C ILE A 14 10.95 -6.76 19.42
N GLY A 15 10.31 -7.90 19.79
CA GLY A 15 10.92 -8.92 20.64
C GLY A 15 11.46 -8.32 21.95
N ALA A 16 10.59 -7.74 22.79
CA ALA A 16 10.98 -7.20 24.07
C ALA A 16 11.27 -8.34 25.06
N ASP A 17 12.48 -8.87 25.00
CA ASP A 17 13.07 -9.61 26.12
C ASP A 17 13.66 -8.61 27.11
N GLU A 18 13.15 -8.72 28.30
CA GLU A 18 13.50 -8.12 29.57
C GLU A 18 14.92 -7.56 29.72
N ALA A 19 15.00 -6.26 30.01
CA ALA A 19 16.06 -5.72 30.87
C ALA A 19 15.51 -4.57 31.70
N THR A 20 14.97 -4.91 32.87
CA THR A 20 14.69 -3.98 33.96
C THR A 20 16.02 -3.65 34.62
N GLU A 21 16.63 -2.53 34.31
CA GLU A 21 17.71 -1.95 35.13
C GLU A 21 17.23 -0.67 35.78
N GLU A 22 17.32 -0.69 37.14
CA GLU A 22 17.06 0.40 38.06
C GLU A 22 17.88 1.64 37.68
N ILE A 23 17.22 2.74 37.33
CA ILE A 23 17.86 4.05 37.23
C ILE A 23 17.66 4.76 38.57
N LYS A 24 18.76 4.89 39.30
CA LYS A 24 18.88 5.72 40.49
C LYS A 24 18.63 7.18 40.13
N GLU A 25 17.74 7.76 40.90
CA GLU A 25 17.43 9.16 40.91
C GLU A 25 18.65 9.96 41.44
N GLU A 26 19.39 10.62 40.55
CA GLU A 26 20.47 11.56 40.91
C GLU A 26 19.92 12.97 40.76
N VAL A 27 19.67 13.59 41.91
CA VAL A 27 19.21 14.96 42.06
C VAL A 27 20.36 15.91 41.64
N LEU A 28 20.19 16.61 40.51
CA LEU A 28 21.05 17.68 40.08
C LEU A 28 20.49 19.05 40.53
N PRO A 29 21.34 20.00 40.89
CA PRO A 29 20.93 21.28 41.56
C PRO A 29 20.24 22.22 40.55
N GLU A 30 19.23 22.90 41.04
CA GLU A 30 18.55 24.04 40.43
C GLU A 30 19.59 25.12 40.05
N SER A 31 19.73 25.35 38.75
CA SER A 31 20.41 26.51 38.19
C SER A 31 19.33 27.36 37.52
N ASP A 32 18.96 28.43 38.20
CA ASP A 32 18.18 29.55 37.67
C ASP A 32 18.88 30.17 36.45
N ASN A 33 18.47 29.75 35.26
CA ASN A 33 18.60 30.53 34.03
C ASN A 33 17.39 30.17 33.17
N GLU A 34 16.28 30.84 33.40
CA GLU A 34 15.19 30.98 32.47
C GLU A 34 15.64 31.84 31.26
N GLU A 35 16.51 31.33 30.42
CA GLU A 35 16.42 31.57 29.01
C GLU A 35 15.54 30.44 28.43
N VAL A 36 14.25 30.71 28.41
CA VAL A 36 13.31 29.99 27.55
C VAL A 36 13.76 30.22 26.12
N LEU A 37 14.72 29.42 25.68
CA LEU A 37 14.85 29.06 24.27
C LEU A 37 13.50 28.44 23.93
N GLU A 38 12.59 29.25 23.37
CA GLU A 38 11.50 28.75 22.56
C GLU A 38 12.19 27.87 21.50
N ALA A 39 12.28 26.58 21.79
CA ALA A 39 12.67 25.59 20.83
C ALA A 39 11.61 25.70 19.75
N SER A 40 11.90 26.49 18.72
CA SER A 40 11.08 26.61 17.51
C SER A 40 10.89 25.20 17.00
N THR A 41 9.76 24.59 17.39
CA THR A 41 9.41 23.25 16.97
C THR A 41 9.28 23.31 15.45
N ARG A 42 10.27 22.79 14.74
CA ARG A 42 10.25 22.80 13.29
C ARG A 42 9.00 22.09 12.81
N LYS A 43 8.25 22.78 11.97
CA LYS A 43 6.99 22.27 11.41
C LYS A 43 7.04 22.40 9.90
N VAL A 44 6.88 21.29 9.21
CA VAL A 44 6.86 21.25 7.74
C VAL A 44 5.62 20.52 7.27
N ARG A 45 4.83 21.17 6.40
CA ARG A 45 3.63 20.60 5.82
C ARG A 45 3.89 20.29 4.34
N VAL A 46 3.72 19.04 3.97
CA VAL A 46 4.01 18.54 2.63
C VAL A 46 2.75 17.93 2.03
N LYS A 47 2.51 18.24 0.77
CA LYS A 47 1.46 17.63 -0.04
C LYS A 47 2.06 16.50 -0.86
N LEU A 48 1.43 15.34 -0.85
CA LEU A 48 1.76 14.23 -1.72
C LEU A 48 0.64 14.00 -2.73
N ASN A 49 0.96 14.01 -3.99
CA ASN A 49 0.09 13.48 -5.03
C ASN A 49 0.38 11.99 -5.18
N VAL A 50 -0.57 11.15 -4.75
CA VAL A 50 -0.50 9.70 -4.95
C VAL A 50 -0.92 9.42 -6.39
N ASP A 51 -0.02 9.72 -7.31
CA ASP A 51 -0.19 9.60 -8.75
C ASP A 51 0.53 8.37 -9.32
N TYR A 52 0.43 8.18 -10.63
CA TYR A 52 1.09 7.10 -11.35
C TYR A 52 2.62 7.12 -11.15
N ARG A 53 3.23 8.30 -11.21
CA ARG A 53 4.68 8.49 -11.02
C ARG A 53 5.11 8.03 -9.63
N THR A 54 4.45 8.53 -8.59
CA THR A 54 4.74 8.22 -7.18
C THR A 54 4.64 6.72 -6.91
N LEU A 55 3.53 6.09 -7.33
CA LEU A 55 3.33 4.66 -7.11
C LEU A 55 4.28 3.80 -7.95
N LYS A 56 4.64 4.22 -9.16
CA LYS A 56 5.62 3.50 -9.98
C LYS A 56 7.01 3.52 -9.33
N TYR A 57 7.47 4.68 -8.86
CA TYR A 57 8.73 4.79 -8.12
C TYR A 57 8.74 3.89 -6.89
N TYR A 58 7.67 3.92 -6.10
CA TYR A 58 7.55 3.11 -4.91
C TYR A 58 7.58 1.60 -5.23
N ASN A 59 6.75 1.13 -6.15
CA ASN A 59 6.66 -0.30 -6.48
C ASN A 59 7.98 -0.84 -7.04
N VAL A 60 8.63 -0.09 -7.94
CA VAL A 60 9.92 -0.48 -8.51
C VAL A 60 11.00 -0.48 -7.42
N TYR A 61 11.00 0.52 -6.52
CA TYR A 61 11.94 0.58 -5.41
C TYR A 61 11.80 -0.62 -4.48
N VAL A 62 10.58 -0.90 -4.02
CA VAL A 62 10.29 -2.03 -3.13
C VAL A 62 10.74 -3.34 -3.77
N LEU A 63 10.41 -3.55 -5.02
CA LEU A 63 10.72 -4.79 -5.71
C LEU A 63 12.23 -5.01 -5.90
N LYS A 64 12.95 -3.95 -6.31
CA LYS A 64 14.40 -4.03 -6.59
C LYS A 64 15.24 -4.05 -5.33
N TYR A 65 14.92 -3.22 -4.33
CA TYR A 65 15.82 -2.92 -3.24
C TYR A 65 15.36 -3.43 -1.87
N VAL A 66 14.05 -3.43 -1.60
CA VAL A 66 13.52 -3.90 -0.32
C VAL A 66 13.35 -5.42 -0.36
N ARG A 67 12.59 -5.94 -1.32
CA ARG A 67 12.34 -7.38 -1.46
C ARG A 67 13.48 -8.15 -2.11
N LYS A 68 14.47 -7.45 -2.67
CA LYS A 68 15.62 -8.05 -3.37
C LYS A 68 15.21 -9.17 -4.35
N PHE A 69 14.10 -8.97 -5.06
CA PHE A 69 13.47 -9.98 -5.89
C PHE A 69 14.41 -10.51 -6.96
N TYR A 70 15.26 -9.66 -7.52
CA TYR A 70 16.29 -10.06 -8.49
C TYR A 70 17.32 -11.06 -7.93
N TRP A 71 17.63 -10.97 -6.63
CA TRP A 71 18.50 -11.93 -5.95
C TRP A 71 17.89 -13.32 -5.89
N LEU A 72 16.59 -13.39 -5.59
CA LEU A 72 15.86 -14.64 -5.57
C LEU A 72 15.85 -15.31 -6.96
N TYR A 73 15.57 -14.54 -8.01
CA TYR A 73 15.63 -15.03 -9.39
C TYR A 73 17.04 -15.48 -9.77
N ALA A 74 18.08 -14.75 -9.38
CA ALA A 74 19.47 -15.11 -9.65
C ALA A 74 19.84 -16.45 -9.00
N ILE A 75 19.42 -16.69 -7.76
CA ILE A 75 19.65 -17.96 -7.05
C ILE A 75 18.93 -19.10 -7.79
N PHE A 76 17.64 -18.92 -8.15
CA PHE A 76 16.90 -19.93 -8.90
C PHE A 76 17.54 -20.23 -10.26
N LEU A 77 17.99 -19.22 -10.98
CA LEU A 77 18.66 -19.38 -12.26
C LEU A 77 19.98 -20.16 -12.11
N LEU A 78 20.74 -19.87 -11.05
CA LEU A 78 21.99 -20.59 -10.76
C LEU A 78 21.73 -22.07 -10.46
N LEU A 79 20.69 -22.38 -9.67
CA LEU A 79 20.27 -23.76 -9.41
C LEU A 79 19.82 -24.49 -10.68
N LEU A 80 19.09 -23.80 -11.57
CA LEU A 80 18.69 -24.36 -12.87
C LEU A 80 19.90 -24.67 -13.76
N ILE A 81 20.88 -23.75 -13.82
CA ILE A 81 22.12 -23.98 -14.58
C ILE A 81 22.85 -25.21 -14.04
N GLY A 82 22.97 -25.34 -12.73
CA GLY A 82 23.57 -26.53 -12.08
C GLY A 82 22.82 -27.81 -12.45
N GLY A 83 21.49 -27.77 -12.39
CA GLY A 83 20.63 -28.90 -12.81
C GLY A 83 20.77 -29.27 -14.28
N ILE A 84 20.91 -28.29 -15.17
CA ILE A 84 21.15 -28.52 -16.60
C ILE A 84 22.49 -29.23 -16.80
N VAL A 85 23.56 -28.74 -16.17
CA VAL A 85 24.88 -29.35 -16.24
C VAL A 85 24.86 -30.80 -15.74
N TYR A 86 24.23 -31.04 -14.58
CA TYR A 86 24.08 -32.39 -14.04
C TYR A 86 23.30 -33.30 -14.99
N SER A 87 22.18 -32.85 -15.57
CA SER A 87 21.33 -33.60 -16.47
C SER A 87 22.05 -33.95 -17.80
N ILE A 88 22.97 -33.09 -18.25
CA ILE A 88 23.84 -33.41 -19.42
C ILE A 88 24.81 -34.55 -19.09
N ILE A 89 25.42 -34.54 -17.90
CA ILE A 89 26.34 -35.59 -17.45
C ILE A 89 25.62 -36.94 -17.38
N VAL A 90 24.38 -36.94 -16.83
CA VAL A 90 23.54 -38.15 -16.71
C VAL A 90 22.88 -38.53 -18.05
N LYS A 91 23.05 -37.74 -19.11
CA LYS A 91 22.49 -37.94 -20.47
C LYS A 91 20.96 -37.90 -20.54
N THR A 92 20.31 -37.19 -19.62
CA THR A 92 18.84 -37.02 -19.56
C THR A 92 18.42 -35.78 -20.35
N TYR A 93 18.51 -35.82 -21.67
CA TYR A 93 18.31 -34.65 -22.55
C TYR A 93 16.89 -34.08 -22.51
N VAL A 94 15.87 -34.90 -22.23
CA VAL A 94 14.49 -34.40 -22.05
C VAL A 94 14.39 -33.42 -20.85
N VAL A 95 15.06 -33.76 -19.76
CA VAL A 95 15.10 -32.91 -18.56
C VAL A 95 15.86 -31.61 -18.86
N VAL A 96 16.95 -31.68 -19.62
CA VAL A 96 17.72 -30.50 -20.08
C VAL A 96 16.81 -29.53 -20.85
N ALA A 97 16.05 -30.05 -21.82
CA ALA A 97 15.15 -29.22 -22.63
C ALA A 97 14.09 -28.53 -21.75
N LEU A 98 13.50 -29.25 -20.84
CA LEU A 98 12.46 -28.73 -19.93
C LEU A 98 13.02 -27.64 -19.00
N MET A 99 14.20 -27.88 -18.42
CA MET A 99 14.88 -26.89 -17.56
C MET A 99 15.30 -25.65 -18.36
N ALA A 100 15.74 -25.79 -19.60
CA ALA A 100 16.09 -24.68 -20.47
C ALA A 100 14.87 -23.78 -20.75
N VAL A 101 13.72 -24.38 -21.10
CA VAL A 101 12.47 -23.63 -21.29
C VAL A 101 12.06 -22.89 -20.01
N PHE A 102 12.19 -23.54 -18.87
CA PHE A 102 11.88 -22.90 -17.58
C PHE A 102 12.84 -21.76 -17.25
N ALA A 103 14.14 -21.91 -17.55
CA ALA A 103 15.11 -20.83 -17.38
C ALA A 103 14.77 -19.61 -18.26
N LEU A 104 14.41 -19.84 -19.53
CA LEU A 104 13.97 -18.76 -20.42
C LEU A 104 12.70 -18.08 -19.91
N TYR A 105 11.75 -18.83 -19.36
CA TYR A 105 10.56 -18.28 -18.75
C TYR A 105 10.90 -17.38 -17.52
N LEU A 106 11.82 -17.80 -16.66
CA LEU A 106 12.24 -16.97 -15.51
C LEU A 106 12.94 -15.69 -15.98
N ILE A 107 13.79 -15.75 -16.99
CA ILE A 107 14.43 -14.58 -17.58
C ILE A 107 13.36 -13.63 -18.14
N TYR A 108 12.40 -14.16 -18.89
CA TYR A 108 11.28 -13.36 -19.40
C TYR A 108 10.48 -12.69 -18.28
N GLN A 109 10.15 -13.41 -17.22
CA GLN A 109 9.46 -12.88 -16.05
C GLN A 109 10.26 -11.74 -15.39
N MET A 110 11.57 -11.96 -15.22
CA MET A 110 12.46 -10.94 -14.62
C MET A 110 12.49 -9.64 -15.46
N LEU A 111 12.53 -9.77 -16.79
CA LEU A 111 12.52 -8.60 -17.68
C LEU A 111 11.16 -7.93 -17.78
N SER A 112 10.07 -8.69 -17.53
CA SER A 112 8.68 -8.22 -17.67
C SER A 112 8.14 -7.54 -16.41
N ILE A 113 8.90 -7.54 -15.30
CA ILE A 113 8.43 -7.02 -14.00
C ILE A 113 7.98 -5.56 -14.10
N GLU A 114 8.78 -4.70 -14.71
CA GLU A 114 8.43 -3.27 -14.85
C GLU A 114 7.18 -3.09 -15.71
N ARG A 115 7.03 -3.86 -16.79
CA ARG A 115 5.82 -3.84 -17.64
C ARG A 115 4.58 -4.33 -16.89
N THR A 116 4.76 -5.27 -15.96
CA THR A 116 3.65 -5.77 -15.13
C THR A 116 3.20 -4.69 -14.15
N ILE A 117 4.14 -3.98 -13.52
CA ILE A 117 3.84 -2.82 -12.66
C ILE A 117 3.11 -1.76 -13.48
N ASP A 118 3.61 -1.40 -14.66
CA ASP A 118 2.98 -0.40 -15.53
C ASP A 118 1.54 -0.79 -15.88
N ARG A 119 1.30 -2.04 -16.23
CA ARG A 119 -0.04 -2.52 -16.55
C ARG A 119 -0.99 -2.44 -15.35
N GLN A 120 -0.52 -2.83 -14.16
CA GLN A 120 -1.33 -2.78 -12.94
C GLN A 120 -1.66 -1.33 -12.54
N LEU A 121 -0.67 -0.43 -12.58
CA LEU A 121 -0.88 0.98 -12.29
C LEU A 121 -1.77 1.66 -13.32
N THR A 122 -1.59 1.34 -14.62
CA THR A 122 -2.48 1.82 -15.68
C THR A 122 -3.92 1.39 -15.41
N ALA A 123 -4.15 0.11 -15.12
CA ALA A 123 -5.49 -0.38 -14.80
C ALA A 123 -6.08 0.26 -13.54
N HIS A 124 -5.25 0.60 -12.56
CA HIS A 124 -5.67 1.31 -11.35
C HIS A 124 -6.11 2.74 -11.67
N PHE A 125 -5.26 3.53 -12.36
CA PHE A 125 -5.54 4.94 -12.66
C PHE A 125 -6.54 5.15 -13.80
N MET A 126 -6.80 4.15 -14.62
CA MET A 126 -7.95 4.18 -15.54
C MET A 126 -9.30 4.11 -14.82
N ARG A 127 -9.33 3.72 -13.55
CA ARG A 127 -10.57 3.53 -12.77
C ARG A 127 -10.70 4.49 -11.58
N ARG A 128 -9.59 4.99 -11.07
CA ARG A 128 -9.54 5.80 -9.84
C ARG A 128 -8.70 7.04 -10.04
N ARG A 129 -9.21 8.17 -9.56
CA ARG A 129 -8.49 9.45 -9.56
C ARG A 129 -7.25 9.36 -8.67
N PRO A 130 -6.17 10.08 -9.00
CA PRO A 130 -5.08 10.32 -8.07
C PRO A 130 -5.60 10.93 -6.77
N GLN A 131 -5.08 10.46 -5.66
CA GLN A 131 -5.42 11.00 -4.34
C GLN A 131 -4.36 11.99 -3.89
N VAL A 132 -4.79 12.97 -3.13
CA VAL A 132 -3.90 13.95 -2.51
C VAL A 132 -3.88 13.68 -1.02
N GLN A 133 -2.70 13.54 -0.44
CA GLN A 133 -2.50 13.37 0.99
C GLN A 133 -1.64 14.51 1.51
N GLU A 134 -1.93 14.97 2.71
CA GLU A 134 -1.13 15.99 3.37
C GLU A 134 -0.49 15.42 4.63
N TYR A 135 0.78 15.73 4.79
CA TYR A 135 1.58 15.30 5.91
C TYR A 135 2.14 16.52 6.62
N THR A 136 2.06 16.53 7.93
CA THR A 136 2.74 17.53 8.76
C THR A 136 3.83 16.84 9.56
N PHE A 137 5.07 17.25 9.33
CA PHE A 137 6.25 16.74 10.03
C PHE A 137 6.64 17.73 11.14
N THR A 138 6.87 17.18 12.31
CA THR A 138 7.41 17.91 13.46
C THR A 138 8.55 17.12 14.08
N ASP A 139 9.29 17.71 15.00
CA ASP A 139 10.33 16.96 15.75
C ASP A 139 9.72 15.86 16.64
N GLU A 140 8.42 15.95 16.98
CA GLU A 140 7.69 14.99 17.82
C GLU A 140 7.08 13.84 17.03
N GLY A 141 6.60 14.10 15.80
CA GLY A 141 5.89 13.07 15.03
C GLY A 141 5.46 13.50 13.64
N ILE A 142 4.61 12.67 13.06
CA ILE A 142 4.06 12.81 11.71
C ILE A 142 2.54 12.82 11.82
N THR A 143 1.90 13.89 11.39
CA THR A 143 0.45 13.97 11.28
C THR A 143 0.04 13.71 9.83
N VAL A 144 -0.86 12.77 9.62
CA VAL A 144 -1.42 12.44 8.31
C VAL A 144 -2.84 12.96 8.25
N ALA A 145 -3.11 13.88 7.33
CA ALA A 145 -4.46 14.35 7.06
C ALA A 145 -5.04 13.53 5.89
N PRO A 146 -6.10 12.73 6.10
CA PRO A 146 -6.71 11.96 5.05
C PRO A 146 -7.43 12.85 4.05
N SER A 147 -7.41 12.47 2.77
CA SER A 147 -8.00 13.25 1.66
C SER A 147 -9.53 13.30 1.67
N ASP A 148 -10.17 12.44 2.44
CA ASP A 148 -11.63 12.34 2.58
C ASP A 148 -12.20 13.24 3.68
N GLY A 149 -11.37 14.07 4.30
CA GLY A 149 -11.77 14.99 5.37
C GLY A 149 -11.98 14.32 6.73
N GLY A 150 -11.49 13.10 6.89
CA GLY A 150 -11.46 12.42 8.19
C GLY A 150 -10.53 13.10 9.21
N ASP A 151 -10.59 12.65 10.44
CA ASP A 151 -9.74 13.17 11.50
C ASP A 151 -8.26 12.92 11.22
N PRO A 152 -7.37 13.89 11.47
CA PRO A 152 -5.93 13.72 11.28
C PRO A 152 -5.39 12.68 12.26
N ILE A 153 -4.53 11.79 11.75
CA ILE A 153 -3.91 10.73 12.53
C ILE A 153 -2.47 11.13 12.84
N ASN A 154 -2.13 11.14 14.15
CA ASN A 154 -0.78 11.44 14.61
C ASN A 154 0.00 10.15 14.85
N TYR A 155 1.20 10.08 14.28
CA TYR A 155 2.16 9.00 14.48
C TYR A 155 3.42 9.59 15.12
N GLU A 156 3.80 9.07 16.27
CA GLU A 156 5.09 9.39 16.86
C GLU A 156 6.23 8.78 16.05
N TRP A 157 7.41 9.38 16.10
CA TRP A 157 8.58 8.84 15.40
C TRP A 157 8.97 7.43 15.86
N VAL A 158 8.55 7.01 17.07
CA VAL A 158 8.82 5.66 17.58
C VAL A 158 8.25 4.57 16.65
N TYR A 159 7.10 4.82 16.02
CA TYR A 159 6.43 3.88 15.12
C TYR A 159 7.09 3.78 13.73
N VAL A 160 7.99 4.69 13.40
CA VAL A 160 8.77 4.63 12.15
C VAL A 160 9.87 3.59 12.31
N THR A 161 9.75 2.47 11.63
CA THR A 161 10.69 1.34 11.72
C THR A 161 11.91 1.51 10.81
N HIS A 162 11.72 2.06 9.61
CA HIS A 162 12.78 2.22 8.60
C HIS A 162 12.57 3.51 7.82
N ILE A 163 13.67 4.14 7.43
CA ILE A 163 13.69 5.31 6.56
C ILE A 163 14.52 4.96 5.33
N TYR A 164 13.91 5.09 4.15
CA TYR A 164 14.60 4.95 2.88
C TYR A 164 14.56 6.27 2.12
N GLN A 165 15.68 6.64 1.53
CA GLN A 165 15.81 7.83 0.70
C GLN A 165 16.18 7.44 -0.72
N ILE A 166 15.49 8.06 -1.68
CA ILE A 166 15.87 8.10 -3.08
C ILE A 166 15.93 9.57 -3.53
N PRO A 167 16.47 9.90 -4.69
CA PRO A 167 16.57 11.30 -5.12
C PRO A 167 15.25 12.06 -5.10
N GLN A 168 14.14 11.40 -5.44
CA GLN A 168 12.83 12.01 -5.58
C GLN A 168 11.96 11.91 -4.31
N PHE A 169 12.14 10.85 -3.48
CA PHE A 169 11.22 10.54 -2.40
C PHE A 169 11.93 10.06 -1.13
N TYR A 170 11.28 10.30 0.01
CA TYR A 170 11.50 9.54 1.23
C TYR A 170 10.40 8.49 1.40
N TYR A 171 10.75 7.31 1.88
CA TYR A 171 9.83 6.25 2.28
C TYR A 171 10.01 5.98 3.77
N LEU A 172 9.01 6.37 4.55
CA LEU A 172 8.98 6.19 6.00
C LEU A 172 8.05 5.03 6.31
N TYR A 173 8.56 3.96 6.86
CA TYR A 173 7.77 2.76 7.14
C TYR A 173 7.19 2.83 8.55
N LEU A 174 5.86 2.87 8.67
CA LEU A 174 5.11 2.66 9.90
C LEU A 174 4.71 1.18 9.95
N GLY A 175 5.57 0.33 10.55
CA GLY A 175 5.42 -1.11 10.42
C GLY A 175 5.48 -1.55 8.96
N LYS A 176 4.36 -2.04 8.40
CA LYS A 176 4.28 -2.50 7.00
C LYS A 176 3.79 -1.42 6.02
N GLN A 177 3.27 -0.32 6.54
CA GLN A 177 2.70 0.76 5.71
C GLN A 177 3.74 1.85 5.44
N PRO A 178 4.01 2.19 4.18
CA PRO A 178 4.90 3.29 3.85
C PRO A 178 4.16 4.63 3.82
N ILE A 179 4.73 5.64 4.42
CA ILE A 179 4.45 7.04 4.10
C ILE A 179 5.45 7.43 3.01
N ILE A 180 4.94 7.94 1.91
CA ILE A 180 5.76 8.45 0.80
C ILE A 180 5.82 9.97 0.94
N VAL A 181 7.00 10.55 0.86
CA VAL A 181 7.20 12.00 0.95
C VAL A 181 7.96 12.45 -0.29
N ASP A 182 7.36 13.33 -1.07
CA ASP A 182 8.03 13.94 -2.23
C ASP A 182 9.05 14.97 -1.74
N ARG A 183 10.24 14.94 -2.31
CA ARG A 183 11.35 15.86 -1.97
C ARG A 183 11.34 17.12 -2.84
N ASN A 184 10.37 17.27 -3.73
CA ASN A 184 10.25 18.45 -4.55
C ASN A 184 9.74 19.63 -3.71
N GLU A 185 10.38 20.77 -3.84
CA GLU A 185 10.00 22.00 -3.14
C GLU A 185 8.58 22.45 -3.47
N ASP A 186 8.10 22.20 -4.69
CA ASP A 186 6.72 22.52 -5.11
C ASP A 186 5.65 21.79 -4.29
N MET A 187 6.02 20.71 -3.60
CA MET A 187 5.11 19.93 -2.76
C MET A 187 5.09 20.39 -1.29
N ILE A 188 5.94 21.32 -0.91
CA ILE A 188 5.99 21.88 0.44
C ILE A 188 5.00 23.03 0.52
N ILE A 189 4.00 22.89 1.40
CA ILE A 189 2.97 23.93 1.63
C ILE A 189 3.43 24.94 2.69
N GLU A 190 4.10 24.46 3.74
CA GLU A 190 4.55 25.23 4.88
C GLU A 190 5.94 24.74 5.33
N GLY A 191 6.85 25.64 5.64
CA GLY A 191 8.23 25.33 6.00
C GLY A 191 9.16 25.30 4.81
N THR A 192 10.37 24.78 4.99
CA THR A 192 11.39 24.68 3.95
C THR A 192 11.81 23.23 3.72
N LYS A 193 12.47 22.98 2.60
CA LYS A 193 13.05 21.66 2.31
C LYS A 193 14.16 21.30 3.27
N GLU A 194 14.95 22.28 3.65
CA GLU A 194 16.04 22.14 4.62
C GLU A 194 15.51 21.72 5.99
N ASP A 195 14.35 22.28 6.41
CA ASP A 195 13.69 21.88 7.66
C ASP A 195 13.19 20.43 7.59
N LEU A 196 12.54 20.05 6.47
CA LEU A 196 12.10 18.69 6.24
C LEU A 196 13.28 17.70 6.29
N GLU A 197 14.33 18.01 5.55
CA GLU A 197 15.55 17.19 5.52
C GLU A 197 16.21 17.15 6.90
N GLY A 198 16.22 18.25 7.63
CA GLY A 198 16.73 18.35 8.98
C GLY A 198 15.95 17.48 9.99
N ILE A 199 14.60 17.50 9.93
CA ILE A 199 13.75 16.63 10.76
C ILE A 199 14.03 15.17 10.44
N ILE A 200 14.01 14.78 9.15
CA ILE A 200 14.24 13.40 8.75
C ILE A 200 15.66 12.95 9.11
N ALA A 201 16.68 13.79 8.91
CA ALA A 201 18.06 13.49 9.27
C ALA A 201 18.25 13.26 10.77
N SER A 202 17.57 14.04 11.61
CA SER A 202 17.60 13.87 13.06
C SER A 202 17.05 12.50 13.49
N GLN A 203 16.03 12.00 12.79
CA GLN A 203 15.46 10.68 13.03
C GLN A 203 16.28 9.55 12.38
N ALA A 204 16.94 9.82 11.26
CA ALA A 204 17.80 8.85 10.58
C ALA A 204 19.01 8.42 11.43
N THR A 205 19.43 9.24 12.41
CA THR A 205 20.46 8.86 13.39
C THR A 205 19.98 7.82 14.40
N LYS A 206 18.67 7.74 14.62
CA LYS A 206 18.03 6.86 15.63
C LYS A 206 17.39 5.62 15.03
N LYS A 207 17.22 5.58 13.70
CA LYS A 207 16.49 4.53 12.97
C LYS A 207 17.34 3.95 11.84
N PRO A 208 17.07 2.71 11.41
CA PRO A 208 17.69 2.15 10.22
C PRO A 208 17.42 3.03 9.00
N PHE A 209 18.49 3.62 8.46
CA PHE A 209 18.44 4.53 7.32
C PHE A 209 19.21 3.96 6.13
N LYS A 210 18.64 4.04 4.94
CA LYS A 210 19.31 3.67 3.69
C LYS A 210 19.06 4.73 2.64
N SER A 211 20.13 5.29 2.09
CA SER A 211 20.07 6.18 0.93
C SER A 211 20.48 5.45 -0.34
N LEU A 212 19.82 5.80 -1.42
CA LEU A 212 20.13 5.38 -2.78
C LEU A 212 20.21 6.62 -3.67
N ASP A 213 21.40 6.99 -4.11
CA ASP A 213 21.65 8.21 -4.89
C ASP A 213 21.43 8.03 -6.41
N LYS A 214 20.89 6.87 -6.81
CA LYS A 214 20.62 6.55 -8.22
C LYS A 214 19.17 6.75 -8.56
N ASN A 215 18.91 7.37 -9.71
CA ASN A 215 17.60 7.35 -10.30
C ASN A 215 17.18 5.90 -10.62
N ILE A 216 16.05 5.49 -10.05
CA ILE A 216 15.52 4.13 -10.19
C ILE A 216 14.83 3.95 -11.53
N LEU A 217 14.20 5.01 -12.02
CA LEU A 217 13.49 5.06 -13.30
C LEU A 217 14.13 6.08 -14.22
N LYS A 218 13.90 5.92 -15.52
CA LYS A 218 14.20 6.94 -16.52
C LYS A 218 13.08 7.98 -16.48
N GLU A 219 13.41 9.22 -16.26
CA GLU A 219 12.48 10.34 -16.34
C GLU A 219 12.43 10.91 -17.77
N PRO A 220 11.30 11.54 -18.17
CA PRO A 220 10.07 11.72 -17.41
C PRO A 220 9.21 10.45 -17.34
N VAL A 221 8.48 10.27 -16.23
CA VAL A 221 7.44 9.26 -16.11
C VAL A 221 6.10 9.94 -16.36
N GLU A 222 5.61 9.83 -17.59
CA GLU A 222 4.34 10.43 -18.02
C GLU A 222 3.22 9.39 -18.01
N PHE A 223 2.02 9.84 -17.66
CA PHE A 223 0.80 9.05 -17.74
C PHE A 223 -0.36 9.95 -18.20
N ASN A 224 -1.08 9.49 -19.21
CA ASN A 224 -2.25 10.18 -19.71
C ASN A 224 -3.48 9.75 -18.91
N TYR A 225 -3.92 10.61 -18.00
CA TYR A 225 -5.09 10.36 -17.19
C TYR A 225 -6.37 10.47 -18.03
N PRO A 226 -7.35 9.59 -17.82
CA PRO A 226 -8.66 9.73 -18.45
C PRO A 226 -9.39 10.96 -17.90
N ASP A 227 -10.40 11.40 -18.63
CA ASP A 227 -11.34 12.41 -18.15
C ASP A 227 -12.28 11.75 -17.13
N TYR A 228 -11.93 11.89 -15.86
CA TYR A 228 -12.70 11.29 -14.76
C TYR A 228 -14.07 11.95 -14.59
N ASP A 229 -14.23 13.23 -14.94
CA ASP A 229 -15.52 13.92 -14.82
C ASP A 229 -16.51 13.36 -15.84
N ALA A 230 -16.06 13.11 -17.06
CA ALA A 230 -16.86 12.43 -18.06
C ALA A 230 -17.21 10.99 -17.67
N MET A 231 -16.26 10.25 -17.05
CA MET A 231 -16.51 8.90 -16.58
C MET A 231 -17.50 8.84 -15.42
N ASP A 232 -17.42 9.76 -14.48
CA ASP A 232 -18.32 9.82 -13.33
C ASP A 232 -19.73 10.23 -13.77
N ALA A 233 -19.86 11.18 -14.73
CA ALA A 233 -21.13 11.54 -15.35
C ALA A 233 -21.77 10.34 -16.09
N ALA A 234 -20.97 9.57 -16.85
CA ALA A 234 -21.47 8.37 -17.52
C ALA A 234 -21.95 7.29 -16.53
N ARG A 235 -21.22 7.07 -15.44
CA ARG A 235 -21.64 6.13 -14.39
C ARG A 235 -22.93 6.56 -13.67
N ALA A 236 -23.03 7.87 -13.39
CA ALA A 236 -24.23 8.40 -12.76
C ALA A 236 -25.47 8.22 -13.66
N SER A 237 -25.33 8.43 -14.97
CA SER A 237 -26.41 8.21 -15.95
C SER A 237 -26.78 6.72 -16.07
N GLU A 238 -25.80 5.82 -16.03
CA GLU A 238 -26.03 4.38 -16.07
C GLU A 238 -26.74 3.89 -14.79
N GLN A 239 -26.34 4.39 -13.61
CA GLN A 239 -27.01 4.07 -12.36
C GLN A 239 -28.46 4.56 -12.33
N ALA A 240 -28.71 5.79 -12.78
CA ALA A 240 -30.06 6.33 -12.86
C ALA A 240 -30.96 5.47 -13.77
N SER A 241 -30.46 5.04 -14.93
CA SER A 241 -31.21 4.16 -15.83
C SER A 241 -31.46 2.76 -15.26
N LEU A 242 -30.54 2.24 -14.45
CA LEU A 242 -30.72 0.94 -13.76
C LEU A 242 -31.72 1.03 -12.60
N GLU A 243 -31.77 2.17 -11.92
CA GLU A 243 -32.77 2.42 -10.87
C GLU A 243 -34.17 2.60 -11.47
N GLU A 244 -34.31 3.34 -12.56
CA GLU A 244 -35.55 3.52 -13.31
C GLU A 244 -36.13 2.18 -13.80
N ASN A 245 -35.28 1.33 -14.41
CA ASN A 245 -35.65 -0.01 -14.82
C ASN A 245 -36.07 -0.94 -13.66
N LYS A 246 -35.48 -0.76 -12.48
CA LYS A 246 -35.87 -1.51 -11.28
C LYS A 246 -37.21 -1.05 -10.69
N GLU A 247 -37.50 0.25 -10.77
CA GLU A 247 -38.80 0.79 -10.32
C GLU A 247 -39.91 0.37 -11.29
N GLU A 248 -39.66 0.39 -12.61
CA GLU A 248 -40.62 -0.11 -13.60
C GLU A 248 -40.93 -1.60 -13.43
N ALA A 249 -39.86 -2.45 -13.26
CA ALA A 249 -40.06 -3.89 -13.01
C ALA A 249 -40.83 -4.18 -11.72
N LYS A 250 -40.68 -3.31 -10.70
CA LYS A 250 -41.41 -3.44 -9.43
C LYS A 250 -42.84 -2.96 -9.52
N ALA A 251 -43.11 -2.00 -10.43
CA ALA A 251 -44.45 -1.52 -10.70
C ALA A 251 -45.26 -2.54 -11.53
N GLU A 252 -44.64 -3.26 -12.47
CA GLU A 252 -45.31 -4.33 -13.22
C GLU A 252 -45.66 -5.54 -12.33
N ASP A 253 -44.80 -5.90 -11.36
CA ASP A 253 -45.06 -7.03 -10.45
C ASP A 253 -46.19 -6.75 -9.43
N THR A 254 -46.49 -5.46 -9.20
CA THR A 254 -47.63 -5.06 -8.32
C THR A 254 -48.99 -5.01 -9.02
N VAL A 255 -49.01 -4.97 -10.36
CA VAL A 255 -50.25 -4.90 -11.14
C VAL A 255 -50.85 -6.30 -11.38
N ASP A 256 -50.03 -7.35 -11.44
CA ASP A 256 -50.48 -8.75 -11.62
C ASP A 256 -50.96 -9.42 -10.30
N ALA A 257 -50.72 -8.81 -9.14
CA ALA A 257 -51.14 -9.37 -7.85
C ALA A 257 -52.56 -9.01 -7.43
N GLU A 258 -53.27 -8.14 -8.16
CA GLU A 258 -54.62 -7.63 -7.76
C GLU A 258 -55.79 -8.31 -8.50
N VAL A 259 -55.59 -9.35 -9.28
CA VAL A 259 -56.64 -10.02 -10.09
C VAL A 259 -56.80 -11.53 -9.78
N VAL A 260 -56.46 -12.00 -8.58
CA VAL A 260 -56.83 -13.39 -8.18
C VAL A 260 -57.27 -13.43 -6.72
N GLU A 261 -58.41 -12.80 -6.39
CA GLU A 261 -59.25 -13.23 -5.28
C GLU A 261 -60.65 -13.47 -5.83
N GLU A 262 -60.98 -14.68 -6.16
CA GLU A 262 -62.26 -15.34 -5.95
C GLU A 262 -62.31 -16.70 -6.66
N ASN A 263 -61.94 -17.77 -5.95
CA ASN A 263 -62.74 -18.99 -6.01
C ASN A 263 -62.36 -19.97 -4.89
N ASP A 264 -63.38 -20.20 -4.17
CA ASP A 264 -63.59 -21.02 -3.00
C ASP A 264 -63.48 -22.54 -3.27
N ALA A 265 -63.14 -23.26 -2.20
CA ALA A 265 -63.42 -24.64 -1.85
C ALA A 265 -62.36 -25.73 -1.99
N PRO A 266 -62.46 -26.89 -1.26
CA PRO A 266 -61.54 -27.17 -0.15
C PRO A 266 -60.84 -28.55 -0.27
N ALA A 267 -59.85 -28.71 0.59
CA ALA A 267 -59.34 -29.97 1.17
C ALA A 267 -58.93 -31.15 0.25
N GLU A 268 -57.67 -31.48 0.35
CA GLU A 268 -57.27 -32.88 0.58
C GLU A 268 -55.86 -32.95 1.23
N GLU A 269 -55.85 -33.58 2.40
CA GLU A 269 -54.71 -34.07 3.14
C GLU A 269 -53.97 -35.12 2.30
N VAL A 270 -52.68 -35.03 2.09
CA VAL A 270 -51.81 -36.19 1.92
C VAL A 270 -50.48 -35.99 2.59
N GLN A 271 -50.23 -36.90 3.46
CA GLN A 271 -49.11 -37.20 4.34
C GLN A 271 -47.73 -37.16 3.73
N ALA A 272 -46.80 -36.72 4.56
CA ALA A 272 -45.43 -37.15 4.82
C ALA A 272 -44.81 -38.23 3.92
N GLU A 273 -43.61 -37.95 3.46
CA GLU A 273 -42.53 -38.94 3.48
C GLU A 273 -41.18 -38.26 3.67
N GLU A 274 -40.58 -38.61 4.76
CA GLU A 274 -39.19 -38.51 5.17
C GLU A 274 -38.31 -39.33 4.23
N SER A 275 -37.25 -38.81 3.76
CA SER A 275 -36.09 -39.63 3.38
C SER A 275 -34.78 -38.92 3.69
N GLU A 276 -34.17 -39.35 4.79
CA GLU A 276 -32.74 -39.35 5.05
C GLU A 276 -31.96 -39.96 3.86
N ASN A 277 -30.83 -39.37 3.56
CA ASN A 277 -29.61 -40.07 3.12
C ASN A 277 -28.44 -39.09 3.36
N LYS A 278 -27.66 -39.30 4.27
CA LYS A 278 -26.45 -40.02 4.69
C LYS A 278 -25.46 -40.26 3.55
N GLU A 279 -24.25 -39.72 3.80
CA GLU A 279 -22.89 -40.28 3.56
C GLU A 279 -22.47 -40.49 2.08
N GLU A 280 -21.45 -39.77 1.60
CA GLU A 280 -20.02 -40.13 1.71
C GLU A 280 -19.11 -38.91 1.45
#